data_021838241f9ee1ef753855568a9aa46c
#
_entry.id   021838241f9ee1ef753855568a9aa46c
#
_cell.length_a   1.000
_cell.length_b   1.000
_cell.length_c   1.000
_cell.angle_alpha   90.00
_cell.angle_beta   90.00
_cell.angle_gamma   90.00
#
_symmetry.space_group_name_H-M   'P 1'
#
loop_
_entity.id
_entity.type
_entity.pdbx_description
1 polymer ?
#
loop_
_entity_poly.entity_id
_entity_poly.type
_entity_poly.pdbx_seq_one_letter_code
_entity_poly.pdbx_strand_id
1 'polypeptide(L)'
;IYSTLDTNIQKILEKEFENKSNFPGSYTDENGVIQPQGAMVIMDQYTGEVIGLVGGRGIGGNRIYNRALNPRQPGSSIKPLAVYLPALSKGITAADVYDDSPREDGKGGYWPKNVGSYYGPSTVRQLLERSSNVGAVKIGESLSSSPEQSINTMISYLQKMGFTTIVTRDQNSRVNDENLSLTLGGMTKGL
;
A
#
# COMPACT_ATOMS: atom_id res chain seq x y z
N ILE A 1 -22.34 3.26 -25.18
CA ILE A 1 -21.43 2.83 -24.14
C ILE A 1 -22.08 3.20 -22.81
N TYR A 2 -22.24 2.23 -21.94
CA TYR A 2 -22.69 2.47 -20.56
C TYR A 2 -21.43 2.55 -19.68
N SER A 3 -21.41 3.52 -18.76
CA SER A 3 -20.28 3.78 -17.87
C SER A 3 -20.80 4.23 -16.51
N THR A 4 -20.05 3.93 -15.46
CA THR A 4 -20.29 4.41 -14.10
C THR A 4 -19.75 5.83 -13.86
N LEU A 5 -19.08 6.42 -14.87
CA LEU A 5 -18.46 7.74 -14.77
C LEU A 5 -19.51 8.84 -14.48
N ASP A 6 -19.31 9.56 -13.39
CA ASP A 6 -20.01 10.83 -13.11
C ASP A 6 -19.22 11.98 -13.72
N THR A 7 -19.80 12.61 -14.76
CA THR A 7 -19.12 13.69 -15.48
C THR A 7 -18.90 14.96 -14.66
N ASN A 8 -19.70 15.20 -13.62
CA ASN A 8 -19.51 16.36 -12.73
C ASN A 8 -18.34 16.08 -11.76
N ILE A 9 -18.31 14.89 -11.18
CA ILE A 9 -17.19 14.45 -10.32
C ILE A 9 -15.89 14.45 -11.11
N GLN A 10 -15.90 13.91 -12.33
CA GLN A 10 -14.72 13.88 -13.21
C GLN A 10 -14.18 15.29 -13.51
N LYS A 11 -15.05 16.26 -13.84
CA LYS A 11 -14.65 17.65 -14.08
C LYS A 11 -14.04 18.32 -12.84
N ILE A 12 -14.61 18.06 -11.67
CA ILE A 12 -14.05 18.58 -10.40
C ILE A 12 -12.68 17.97 -10.17
N LEU A 13 -12.54 16.67 -10.34
CA LEU A 13 -11.27 15.95 -10.14
C LEU A 13 -10.17 16.47 -11.07
N GLU A 14 -10.46 16.64 -12.36
CA GLU A 14 -9.52 17.20 -13.34
C GLU A 14 -9.11 18.63 -12.97
N LYS A 15 -10.05 19.48 -12.60
CA LYS A 15 -9.77 20.85 -12.15
C LYS A 15 -8.86 20.88 -10.91
N GLU A 16 -9.11 20.01 -9.93
CA GLU A 16 -8.25 19.94 -8.72
C GLU A 16 -6.85 19.43 -9.03
N PHE A 17 -6.70 18.55 -10.04
CA PHE A 17 -5.39 18.08 -10.49
C PHE A 17 -4.60 19.12 -11.30
N GLU A 18 -5.26 20.06 -11.95
CA GLU A 18 -4.64 21.21 -12.60
C GLU A 18 -4.18 22.29 -11.61
N ASN A 19 -4.82 22.37 -10.46
CA ASN A 19 -4.50 23.35 -9.43
C ASN A 19 -3.15 23.05 -8.76
N LYS A 20 -2.14 23.85 -9.09
CA LYS A 20 -0.76 23.69 -8.58
C LYS A 20 -0.66 23.79 -7.06
N SER A 21 -1.57 24.51 -6.40
CA SER A 21 -1.54 24.68 -4.94
C SER A 21 -1.87 23.37 -4.18
N ASN A 22 -2.53 22.42 -4.82
CA ASN A 22 -2.84 21.11 -4.25
C ASN A 22 -1.62 20.17 -4.24
N PHE A 23 -0.49 20.58 -4.86
CA PHE A 23 0.69 19.74 -5.00
C PHE A 23 1.94 20.50 -4.54
N PRO A 24 2.60 20.03 -3.47
CA PRO A 24 3.77 20.72 -2.93
C PRO A 24 4.94 20.69 -3.92
N GLY A 25 5.64 21.82 -4.03
CA GLY A 25 6.85 21.91 -4.82
C GLY A 25 6.69 21.64 -6.33
N SER A 26 5.51 22.00 -6.90
CA SER A 26 5.27 21.80 -8.35
C SER A 26 6.32 22.50 -9.22
N TYR A 27 6.95 21.72 -10.11
CA TYR A 27 7.89 22.21 -11.11
C TYR A 27 7.69 21.48 -12.44
N THR A 28 8.31 21.96 -13.51
CA THR A 28 8.32 21.26 -14.80
C THR A 28 9.70 20.64 -14.99
N ASP A 29 9.75 19.34 -15.27
CA ASP A 29 11.00 18.62 -15.50
C ASP A 29 11.58 18.89 -16.90
N GLU A 30 12.74 18.28 -17.19
CA GLU A 30 13.47 18.46 -18.46
C GLU A 30 12.67 17.98 -19.70
N ASN A 31 11.69 17.11 -19.51
CA ASN A 31 10.81 16.61 -20.57
C ASN A 31 9.54 17.46 -20.72
N GLY A 32 9.40 18.56 -20.00
CA GLY A 32 8.22 19.41 -20.03
C GLY A 32 7.03 18.88 -19.22
N VAL A 33 7.24 17.87 -18.37
CA VAL A 33 6.19 17.25 -17.57
C VAL A 33 6.10 17.88 -16.19
N ILE A 34 4.91 18.24 -15.78
CA ILE A 34 4.67 18.81 -14.44
C ILE A 34 4.92 17.75 -13.36
N GLN A 35 5.71 18.13 -12.34
CA GLN A 35 6.00 17.30 -11.16
C GLN A 35 5.54 18.01 -9.87
N PRO A 36 5.23 17.27 -8.80
CA PRO A 36 5.07 15.81 -8.77
C PRO A 36 3.87 15.35 -9.58
N GLN A 37 3.95 14.16 -10.12
CA GLN A 37 2.80 13.50 -10.74
C GLN A 37 1.91 12.88 -9.66
N GLY A 38 0.64 12.68 -9.97
CA GLY A 38 -0.34 12.04 -9.08
C GLY A 38 -1.38 11.28 -9.87
N ALA A 39 -2.11 10.43 -9.20
CA ALA A 39 -3.29 9.75 -9.73
C ALA A 39 -4.34 9.64 -8.62
N MET A 40 -5.60 9.58 -9.01
CA MET A 40 -6.71 9.40 -8.07
C MET A 40 -7.82 8.58 -8.71
N VAL A 41 -8.42 7.72 -7.89
CA VAL A 41 -9.65 6.99 -8.22
C VAL A 41 -10.70 7.38 -7.19
N ILE A 42 -11.88 7.75 -7.65
CA ILE A 42 -13.05 8.01 -6.80
C ILE A 42 -14.04 6.87 -7.00
N MET A 43 -14.38 6.22 -5.90
CA MET A 43 -15.29 5.09 -5.88
C MET A 43 -16.51 5.40 -5.01
N ASP A 44 -17.69 5.02 -5.47
CA ASP A 44 -18.88 5.00 -4.64
C ASP A 44 -18.76 3.87 -3.63
N GLN A 45 -18.83 4.21 -2.34
CA GLN A 45 -18.63 3.25 -1.25
C GLN A 45 -19.78 2.24 -1.08
N TYR A 46 -20.95 2.52 -1.63
CA TYR A 46 -22.12 1.66 -1.51
C TYR A 46 -22.23 0.66 -2.66
N THR A 47 -21.81 1.07 -3.86
CA THR A 47 -21.92 0.25 -5.07
C THR A 47 -20.58 -0.37 -5.49
N GLY A 48 -19.45 0.22 -5.06
CA GLY A 48 -18.11 -0.15 -5.53
C GLY A 48 -17.79 0.36 -6.94
N GLU A 49 -18.66 1.17 -7.54
CA GLU A 49 -18.46 1.72 -8.87
C GLU A 49 -17.42 2.82 -8.88
N VAL A 50 -16.53 2.82 -9.87
CA VAL A 50 -15.58 3.91 -10.11
C VAL A 50 -16.31 5.03 -10.84
N ILE A 51 -16.47 6.17 -10.16
CA ILE A 51 -17.23 7.32 -10.63
C ILE A 51 -16.35 8.48 -11.14
N GLY A 52 -15.04 8.43 -10.87
CA GLY A 52 -14.06 9.39 -11.37
C GLY A 52 -12.64 8.81 -11.32
N LEU A 53 -11.80 9.21 -12.29
CA LEU A 53 -10.42 8.73 -12.36
C LEU A 53 -9.52 9.75 -13.06
N VAL A 54 -8.35 10.05 -12.44
CA VAL A 54 -7.27 10.83 -13.06
C VAL A 54 -5.96 10.05 -12.93
N GLY A 55 -5.26 9.85 -14.03
CA GLY A 55 -4.02 9.08 -14.10
C GLY A 55 -2.73 9.89 -14.18
N GLY A 56 -2.81 11.24 -14.13
CA GLY A 56 -1.65 12.11 -14.24
C GLY A 56 -2.00 13.58 -14.20
N ARG A 57 -0.98 14.45 -14.24
CA ARG A 57 -1.11 15.92 -14.22
C ARG A 57 -0.46 16.55 -15.45
N GLY A 58 -1.12 17.56 -16.02
CA GLY A 58 -0.53 18.40 -17.08
C GLY A 58 -0.12 17.64 -18.33
N ILE A 59 -0.68 16.47 -18.57
CA ILE A 59 -0.34 15.60 -19.69
C ILE A 59 -1.55 15.59 -20.63
N GLY A 60 -1.45 16.26 -21.75
CA GLY A 60 -2.43 16.20 -22.84
C GLY A 60 -2.05 15.14 -23.88
N GLY A 61 -3.02 14.58 -24.57
CA GLY A 61 -2.82 13.65 -25.68
C GLY A 61 -3.56 12.33 -25.55
N ASN A 62 -3.40 11.47 -26.56
CA ASN A 62 -3.98 10.14 -26.59
C ASN A 62 -2.98 9.09 -26.10
N ARG A 63 -3.47 8.04 -25.40
CA ARG A 63 -2.66 6.90 -24.91
C ARG A 63 -1.55 7.29 -23.92
N ILE A 64 -1.80 8.26 -23.07
CA ILE A 64 -0.89 8.65 -22.01
C ILE A 64 -0.81 7.59 -20.90
N TYR A 65 0.34 7.53 -20.24
CA TYR A 65 0.56 6.62 -19.11
C TYR A 65 -0.40 6.97 -17.95
N ASN A 66 -1.30 6.04 -17.66
CA ASN A 66 -2.29 6.20 -16.61
C ASN A 66 -1.78 5.54 -15.31
N ARG A 67 -1.37 6.36 -14.35
CA ARG A 67 -0.81 5.91 -13.07
C ARG A 67 -1.85 5.30 -12.13
N ALA A 68 -3.14 5.57 -12.37
CA ALA A 68 -4.21 4.95 -11.60
C ALA A 68 -4.46 3.49 -11.98
N LEU A 69 -4.00 3.06 -13.17
CA LEU A 69 -4.18 1.71 -13.71
C LEU A 69 -2.88 0.90 -13.78
N ASN A 70 -1.77 1.50 -13.36
CA ASN A 70 -0.46 0.83 -13.40
C ASN A 70 0.04 0.56 -11.98
N PRO A 71 0.48 -0.66 -11.70
CA PRO A 71 0.95 -1.05 -10.37
C PRO A 71 2.10 -0.17 -9.88
N ARG A 72 2.05 0.19 -8.59
CA ARG A 72 3.11 0.93 -7.88
C ARG A 72 3.30 0.34 -6.50
N GLN A 73 4.49 0.57 -5.94
CA GLN A 73 4.78 0.14 -4.56
C GLN A 73 3.84 0.85 -3.58
N PRO A 74 3.03 0.11 -2.83
CA PRO A 74 2.08 0.71 -1.89
C PRO A 74 2.77 1.25 -0.64
N GLY A 75 3.97 0.74 -0.32
CA GLY A 75 4.63 1.06 0.94
C GLY A 75 3.73 0.76 2.14
N SER A 76 3.83 1.55 3.19
CA SER A 76 3.06 1.34 4.44
C SER A 76 1.55 1.40 4.30
N SER A 77 1.00 1.87 3.16
CA SER A 77 -0.45 1.84 2.93
C SER A 77 -1.01 0.43 2.80
N ILE A 78 -0.16 -0.57 2.56
CA ILE A 78 -0.57 -1.98 2.53
C ILE A 78 -0.82 -2.58 3.92
N LYS A 79 -0.23 -2.03 4.97
CA LYS A 79 -0.26 -2.60 6.32
C LYS A 79 -1.68 -2.92 6.82
N PRO A 80 -2.68 -2.04 6.68
CA PRO A 80 -4.04 -2.34 7.07
C PRO A 80 -4.58 -3.62 6.42
N LEU A 81 -4.28 -3.85 5.14
CA LEU A 81 -4.82 -4.94 4.34
C LEU A 81 -4.02 -6.23 4.48
N ALA A 82 -2.69 -6.15 4.40
CA ALA A 82 -1.83 -7.34 4.43
C ALA A 82 -1.58 -7.87 5.84
N VAL A 83 -1.55 -6.99 6.85
CA VAL A 83 -1.14 -7.35 8.22
C VAL A 83 -2.30 -7.26 9.20
N TYR A 84 -2.89 -6.07 9.35
CA TYR A 84 -3.86 -5.83 10.43
C TYR A 84 -5.21 -6.50 10.19
N LEU A 85 -5.70 -6.52 8.94
CA LEU A 85 -6.96 -7.21 8.62
C LEU A 85 -6.88 -8.72 8.91
N PRO A 86 -5.90 -9.48 8.42
CA PRO A 86 -5.77 -10.89 8.79
C PRO A 86 -5.52 -11.09 10.30
N ALA A 87 -4.80 -10.20 10.97
CA ALA A 87 -4.58 -10.25 12.41
C ALA A 87 -5.90 -10.15 13.19
N LEU A 88 -6.70 -9.13 12.90
CA LEU A 88 -8.03 -8.96 13.51
C LEU A 88 -8.95 -10.15 13.21
N SER A 89 -8.92 -10.67 11.99
CA SER A 89 -9.72 -11.84 11.60
C SER A 89 -9.32 -13.13 12.33
N LYS A 90 -8.10 -13.19 12.86
CA LYS A 90 -7.58 -14.31 13.67
C LYS A 90 -7.71 -14.08 15.18
N GLY A 91 -8.41 -13.04 15.62
CA GLY A 91 -8.69 -12.76 17.01
C GLY A 91 -7.70 -11.85 17.73
N ILE A 92 -6.65 -11.35 17.05
CA ILE A 92 -5.83 -10.27 17.58
C ILE A 92 -6.70 -9.01 17.66
N THR A 93 -6.64 -8.30 18.76
CA THR A 93 -7.45 -7.12 19.01
C THR A 93 -6.64 -5.83 18.90
N ALA A 94 -7.32 -4.70 18.79
CA ALA A 94 -6.67 -3.39 18.78
C ALA A 94 -5.95 -3.05 20.10
N ALA A 95 -6.27 -3.78 21.19
CA ALA A 95 -5.69 -3.59 22.52
C ALA A 95 -4.48 -4.52 22.79
N ASP A 96 -4.28 -5.57 21.99
CA ASP A 96 -3.14 -6.45 22.16
C ASP A 96 -1.83 -5.69 22.00
N VAL A 97 -0.82 -6.08 22.77
CA VAL A 97 0.45 -5.35 22.89
C VAL A 97 1.56 -6.14 22.20
N TYR A 98 2.30 -5.44 21.35
CA TYR A 98 3.55 -5.91 20.75
C TYR A 98 4.68 -4.94 21.07
N ASP A 99 5.88 -5.48 21.19
CA ASP A 99 7.08 -4.68 21.50
C ASP A 99 7.64 -4.05 20.21
N ASP A 100 7.63 -2.71 20.14
CA ASP A 100 8.16 -1.89 19.05
C ASP A 100 9.66 -1.56 19.21
N SER A 101 10.41 -2.32 19.98
CA SER A 101 11.86 -2.17 20.09
C SER A 101 12.61 -2.64 18.84
N PRO A 102 13.83 -2.13 18.57
CA PRO A 102 14.65 -2.59 17.45
C PRO A 102 14.73 -4.12 17.39
N ARG A 103 14.52 -4.68 16.20
CA ARG A 103 14.53 -6.13 15.97
C ARG A 103 15.80 -6.52 15.24
N GLU A 104 16.57 -7.42 15.82
CA GLU A 104 17.75 -7.98 15.17
C GLU A 104 17.40 -8.81 13.93
N ASP A 105 18.19 -8.70 12.88
CA ASP A 105 18.00 -9.40 11.61
C ASP A 105 18.71 -10.77 11.54
N GLY A 106 19.39 -11.16 12.62
CA GLY A 106 20.19 -12.40 12.68
C GLY A 106 21.51 -12.33 11.91
N LYS A 107 21.88 -11.17 11.36
CA LYS A 107 23.12 -10.96 10.61
C LYS A 107 24.00 -9.87 11.24
N GLY A 108 23.68 -9.47 12.47
CA GLY A 108 24.39 -8.42 13.22
C GLY A 108 23.86 -7.01 12.93
N GLY A 109 22.71 -6.89 12.30
CA GLY A 109 22.00 -5.64 12.04
C GLY A 109 20.58 -5.63 12.61
N TYR A 110 19.81 -4.59 12.26
CA TYR A 110 18.42 -4.42 12.67
C TYR A 110 17.52 -4.30 11.43
N TRP A 111 16.47 -5.13 11.36
CA TRP A 111 15.45 -5.09 10.33
C TRP A 111 14.08 -5.51 10.89
N PRO A 112 13.01 -4.82 10.52
CA PRO A 112 13.00 -3.53 9.81
C PRO A 112 13.40 -2.38 10.73
N LYS A 113 13.68 -1.21 10.14
CA LYS A 113 13.85 0.03 10.89
C LYS A 113 12.55 0.83 10.83
N ASN A 114 12.14 1.43 11.96
CA ASN A 114 11.09 2.44 11.94
C ASN A 114 11.59 3.72 11.27
N VAL A 115 10.68 4.48 10.65
CA VAL A 115 11.01 5.81 10.09
C VAL A 115 11.22 6.85 11.19
N GLY A 116 10.60 6.62 12.36
CA GLY A 116 10.73 7.47 13.54
C GLY A 116 11.33 6.74 14.72
N SER A 117 10.83 7.04 15.89
CA SER A 117 11.28 6.45 17.15
C SER A 117 10.76 5.02 17.35
N TYR A 118 11.37 4.32 18.29
CA TYR A 118 10.89 3.06 18.83
C TYR A 118 10.21 3.35 20.18
N TYR A 119 9.08 2.69 20.43
CA TYR A 119 8.22 3.02 21.58
C TYR A 119 8.11 1.85 22.58
N GLY A 120 8.78 0.72 22.34
CA GLY A 120 8.67 -0.47 23.19
C GLY A 120 7.25 -1.04 23.17
N PRO A 121 6.74 -1.56 24.31
CA PRO A 121 5.39 -2.13 24.36
C PRO A 121 4.34 -1.14 23.89
N SER A 122 3.65 -1.48 22.79
CA SER A 122 2.66 -0.63 22.14
C SER A 122 1.47 -1.46 21.69
N THR A 123 0.26 -0.90 21.81
CA THR A 123 -0.95 -1.59 21.34
C THR A 123 -0.98 -1.68 19.82
N VAL A 124 -1.70 -2.66 19.28
CA VAL A 124 -1.92 -2.82 17.83
C VAL A 124 -2.46 -1.52 17.22
N ARG A 125 -3.37 -0.81 17.91
CA ARG A 125 -3.87 0.51 17.51
C ARG A 125 -2.74 1.53 17.37
N GLN A 126 -1.89 1.65 18.38
CA GLN A 126 -0.76 2.59 18.38
C GLN A 126 0.27 2.26 17.30
N LEU A 127 0.53 0.97 17.07
CA LEU A 127 1.44 0.53 16.01
C LEU A 127 0.92 0.88 14.62
N LEU A 128 -0.38 0.73 14.38
CA LEU A 128 -1.01 1.14 13.13
C LEU A 128 -0.99 2.66 12.96
N GLU A 129 -1.38 3.41 14.00
CA GLU A 129 -1.42 4.88 14.01
C GLU A 129 -0.06 5.49 13.68
N ARG A 130 1.01 4.94 14.27
CA ARG A 130 2.39 5.39 14.06
C ARG A 130 3.04 4.77 12.82
N SER A 131 2.33 3.89 12.14
CA SER A 131 2.86 3.13 11.00
C SER A 131 4.17 2.39 11.35
N SER A 132 4.27 1.81 12.56
CA SER A 132 5.46 1.06 12.97
C SER A 132 5.79 -0.06 11.98
N ASN A 133 7.04 -0.12 11.54
CA ASN A 133 7.54 -1.19 10.70
C ASN A 133 7.80 -2.44 11.52
N VAL A 134 8.43 -2.28 12.68
CA VAL A 134 8.72 -3.40 13.59
C VAL A 134 7.43 -4.07 14.07
N GLY A 135 6.45 -3.25 14.51
CA GLY A 135 5.15 -3.76 14.91
C GLY A 135 4.43 -4.52 13.80
N ALA A 136 4.43 -3.97 12.58
CA ALA A 136 3.80 -4.63 11.43
C ALA A 136 4.45 -6.00 11.12
N VAL A 137 5.79 -6.09 11.15
CA VAL A 137 6.49 -7.37 10.94
C VAL A 137 6.17 -8.36 12.05
N LYS A 138 6.24 -7.97 13.33
CA LYS A 138 5.95 -8.85 14.46
C LYS A 138 4.50 -9.37 14.44
N ILE A 139 3.53 -8.50 14.14
CA ILE A 139 2.13 -8.90 13.97
C ILE A 139 2.00 -9.85 12.77
N GLY A 140 2.63 -9.51 11.64
CA GLY A 140 2.62 -10.36 10.44
C GLY A 140 3.20 -11.75 10.71
N GLU A 141 4.30 -11.86 11.44
CA GLU A 141 4.90 -13.15 11.84
C GLU A 141 3.99 -13.97 12.77
N SER A 142 3.18 -13.32 13.59
CA SER A 142 2.29 -13.99 14.56
C SER A 142 0.99 -14.54 13.95
N LEU A 143 0.75 -14.35 12.66
CA LEU A 143 -0.48 -14.79 12.00
C LEU A 143 -0.64 -16.32 11.92
N SER A 144 0.45 -17.07 12.01
CA SER A 144 0.44 -18.53 11.97
C SER A 144 1.63 -19.11 12.74
N SER A 145 1.69 -20.43 12.84
CA SER A 145 2.74 -21.15 13.60
C SER A 145 4.12 -21.09 12.95
N SER A 146 4.22 -20.74 11.68
CA SER A 146 5.52 -20.56 11.01
C SER A 146 5.53 -19.27 10.18
N PRO A 147 6.71 -18.67 9.95
CA PRO A 147 6.85 -17.48 9.10
C PRO A 147 6.28 -17.68 7.69
N GLU A 148 6.50 -18.82 7.09
CA GLU A 148 5.98 -19.16 5.76
C GLU A 148 4.46 -19.19 5.72
N GLN A 149 3.82 -19.84 6.69
CA GLN A 149 2.36 -19.87 6.80
C GLN A 149 1.78 -18.48 7.06
N SER A 150 2.47 -17.65 7.82
CA SER A 150 2.10 -16.26 8.08
C SER A 150 2.11 -15.45 6.80
N ILE A 151 3.16 -15.57 5.99
CA ILE A 151 3.27 -14.91 4.68
C ILE A 151 2.17 -15.40 3.74
N ASN A 152 1.94 -16.71 3.65
CA ASN A 152 0.86 -17.28 2.84
C ASN A 152 -0.52 -16.80 3.29
N THR A 153 -0.72 -16.60 4.59
CA THR A 153 -1.94 -15.98 5.12
C THR A 153 -2.13 -14.57 4.58
N MET A 154 -1.12 -13.71 4.65
CA MET A 154 -1.17 -12.34 4.12
C MET A 154 -1.48 -12.33 2.62
N ILE A 155 -0.78 -13.14 1.84
CA ILE A 155 -1.00 -13.29 0.40
C ILE A 155 -2.43 -13.72 0.10
N SER A 156 -2.94 -14.74 0.82
CA SER A 156 -4.31 -15.23 0.63
C SER A 156 -5.37 -14.15 0.88
N TYR A 157 -5.17 -13.29 1.90
CA TYR A 157 -6.09 -12.17 2.15
C TYR A 157 -6.04 -11.14 1.02
N LEU A 158 -4.87 -10.76 0.55
CA LEU A 158 -4.72 -9.84 -0.57
C LEU A 158 -5.36 -10.41 -1.85
N GLN A 159 -5.13 -11.68 -2.17
CA GLN A 159 -5.75 -12.34 -3.33
C GLN A 159 -7.27 -12.40 -3.24
N LYS A 160 -7.83 -12.69 -2.05
CA LYS A 160 -9.29 -12.65 -1.81
C LYS A 160 -9.90 -11.26 -2.00
N MET A 161 -9.13 -10.22 -1.78
CA MET A 161 -9.52 -8.83 -2.05
C MET A 161 -9.35 -8.42 -3.52
N GLY A 162 -8.88 -9.33 -4.39
CA GLY A 162 -8.74 -9.08 -5.83
C GLY A 162 -7.40 -8.54 -6.27
N PHE A 163 -6.37 -8.54 -5.43
CA PHE A 163 -5.02 -8.15 -5.84
C PHE A 163 -4.39 -9.23 -6.72
N THR A 164 -4.13 -8.89 -7.98
CA THR A 164 -3.64 -9.84 -9.01
C THR A 164 -2.17 -9.69 -9.34
N THR A 165 -1.50 -8.67 -8.79
CA THR A 165 -0.10 -8.34 -9.10
C THR A 165 0.92 -9.04 -8.21
N ILE A 166 0.46 -9.79 -7.20
CA ILE A 166 1.30 -10.55 -6.27
C ILE A 166 2.04 -11.64 -7.06
N VAL A 167 3.35 -11.67 -6.91
CA VAL A 167 4.22 -12.68 -7.54
C VAL A 167 4.55 -13.76 -6.52
N THR A 168 4.11 -14.99 -6.78
CA THR A 168 4.43 -16.15 -5.95
C THR A 168 5.74 -16.79 -6.38
N ARG A 169 6.29 -17.65 -5.51
CA ARG A 169 7.55 -18.37 -5.77
C ARG A 169 7.44 -19.32 -6.98
N ASP A 170 6.26 -19.90 -7.22
CA ASP A 170 5.99 -20.73 -8.38
C ASP A 170 6.06 -19.93 -9.69
N GLN A 171 5.68 -18.66 -9.66
CA GLN A 171 5.76 -17.75 -10.80
C GLN A 171 7.19 -17.23 -11.03
N ASN A 172 7.91 -16.95 -9.94
CA ASN A 172 9.30 -16.53 -9.99
C ASN A 172 10.04 -16.95 -8.71
N SER A 173 10.90 -17.95 -8.82
CA SER A 173 11.64 -18.49 -7.66
C SER A 173 12.69 -17.53 -7.08
N ARG A 174 13.16 -16.56 -7.86
CA ARG A 174 14.22 -15.61 -7.44
C ARG A 174 13.68 -14.30 -6.91
N VAL A 175 12.63 -13.77 -7.53
CA VAL A 175 12.04 -12.47 -7.19
C VAL A 175 10.54 -12.65 -7.02
N ASN A 176 10.08 -12.67 -5.77
CA ASN A 176 8.68 -12.91 -5.43
C ASN A 176 8.29 -12.17 -4.15
N ASP A 177 7.00 -12.17 -3.85
CA ASP A 177 6.42 -11.47 -2.71
C ASP A 177 6.25 -12.37 -1.47
N GLU A 178 6.68 -13.62 -1.54
CA GLU A 178 6.64 -14.57 -0.43
C GLU A 178 7.75 -14.31 0.60
N ASN A 179 7.78 -13.12 1.14
CA ASN A 179 8.72 -12.69 2.17
C ASN A 179 8.15 -11.59 3.06
N LEU A 180 8.81 -11.32 4.19
CA LEU A 180 8.33 -10.35 5.18
C LEU A 180 8.32 -8.89 4.70
N SER A 181 8.98 -8.55 3.59
CA SER A 181 8.90 -7.20 3.02
C SER A 181 7.48 -6.85 2.58
N LEU A 182 6.64 -7.87 2.31
CA LEU A 182 5.21 -7.71 2.02
C LEU A 182 4.48 -6.94 3.14
N THR A 183 4.87 -7.14 4.41
CA THR A 183 4.28 -6.41 5.55
C THR A 183 4.49 -4.89 5.47
N LEU A 184 5.48 -4.46 4.71
CA LEU A 184 5.92 -3.06 4.56
C LEU A 184 5.60 -2.50 3.17
N GLY A 185 4.99 -3.31 2.29
CA GLY A 185 4.66 -2.95 0.93
C GLY A 185 5.84 -2.99 -0.03
N GLY A 186 6.92 -3.70 0.33
CA GLY A 186 7.98 -4.05 -0.60
C GLY A 186 7.54 -5.22 -1.47
N MET A 187 7.01 -4.91 -2.65
CA MET A 187 6.44 -5.89 -3.57
C MET A 187 7.18 -5.91 -4.91
N THR A 188 7.14 -7.05 -5.59
CA THR A 188 7.83 -7.25 -6.88
C THR A 188 7.28 -6.31 -7.96
N LYS A 189 5.97 -6.25 -8.11
CA LYS A 189 5.29 -5.39 -9.10
C LYS A 189 4.61 -4.18 -8.46
N GLY A 190 4.27 -4.24 -7.19
CA GLY A 190 3.38 -3.31 -6.51
C GLY A 190 1.90 -3.65 -6.70
N LEU A 191 1.03 -2.72 -6.32
CA LEU A 191 -0.43 -2.83 -6.43
C LEU A 191 -0.98 -1.78 -7.37
#